data_f04c3f9bf1da7163d09685f52b69b883
#
_entry.id   f04c3f9bf1da7163d09685f52b69b883
#
_cell.length_a   1.000
_cell.length_b   1.000
_cell.length_c   1.000
_cell.angle_alpha   90.00
_cell.angle_beta   90.00
_cell.angle_gamma   90.00
#
_symmetry.space_group_name_H-M   'P 1'
#
loop_
_entity.id
_entity.type
_entity.pdbx_description
1 polymer ?
#
loop_
_entity_poly.entity_id
_entity_poly.type
_entity_poly.pdbx_seq_one_letter_code
_entity_poly.pdbx_strand_id
1 'polypeptide(L)'
;MNHTLNEIIKIKNQWFSQHVDVDFPTKESLLGRALFLSDANNRTSYQLKVLPKTNSEYAEDGIFKVDFHRLTVIFSLLQSQRWGSSTDQALVVEFLSQIIFSPPCDLYVGFLQGEPAAAAVVTKYGNSLLVSDIVTTSSNHESFLSTLLNHSSLAIEKYSDIYIEPHRI
;
A
#
# COMPACT_ATOMS: atom_id res chain seq x y z
N MET A 1 -7.59 -17.00 15.69
CA MET A 1 -7.23 -15.67 15.14
C MET A 1 -5.73 -15.51 15.21
N ASN A 2 -5.12 -15.03 14.14
CA ASN A 2 -3.67 -14.95 14.05
C ASN A 2 -3.16 -13.68 14.76
N HIS A 3 -2.46 -13.84 15.89
CA HIS A 3 -1.92 -12.72 16.66
C HIS A 3 -0.93 -11.89 15.86
N THR A 4 -0.04 -12.52 15.11
CA THR A 4 0.96 -11.84 14.28
C THR A 4 0.30 -10.98 13.20
N LEU A 5 -0.74 -11.51 12.55
CA LEU A 5 -1.47 -10.76 11.54
C LEU A 5 -2.13 -9.51 12.15
N ASN A 6 -2.74 -9.64 13.31
CA ASN A 6 -3.35 -8.50 13.99
C ASN A 6 -2.31 -7.43 14.36
N GLU A 7 -1.14 -7.85 14.84
CA GLU A 7 -0.06 -6.93 15.20
C GLU A 7 0.50 -6.18 13.97
N ILE A 8 0.73 -6.87 12.86
CA ILE A 8 1.29 -6.23 11.67
C ILE A 8 0.29 -5.24 11.04
N ILE A 9 -1.01 -5.55 11.08
CA ILE A 9 -2.06 -4.62 10.62
C ILE A 9 -2.09 -3.38 11.52
N LYS A 10 -2.02 -3.56 12.83
CA LYS A 10 -1.98 -2.47 13.80
C LYS A 10 -0.77 -1.56 13.57
N ILE A 11 0.40 -2.14 13.37
CA ILE A 11 1.63 -1.43 13.07
C ILE A 11 1.48 -0.59 11.80
N LYS A 12 0.93 -1.16 10.74
CA LYS A 12 0.67 -0.45 9.49
C LYS A 12 -0.26 0.75 9.70
N ASN A 13 -1.38 0.54 10.38
CA ASN A 13 -2.36 1.60 10.60
C ASN A 13 -1.80 2.73 11.47
N GLN A 14 -1.00 2.42 12.47
CA GLN A 14 -0.31 3.42 13.28
C GLN A 14 0.74 4.19 12.46
N TRP A 15 1.46 3.51 11.59
CA TRP A 15 2.43 4.14 10.70
C TRP A 15 1.75 5.16 9.79
N PHE A 16 0.63 4.81 9.18
CA PHE A 16 -0.13 5.76 8.36
C PHE A 16 -0.63 6.95 9.18
N SER A 17 -1.19 6.69 10.34
CA SER A 17 -1.78 7.74 11.18
C SER A 17 -0.78 8.82 11.60
N GLN A 18 0.47 8.44 11.86
CA GLN A 18 1.46 9.33 12.49
C GLN A 18 1.94 10.48 11.59
N HIS A 19 1.80 10.38 10.27
CA HIS A 19 2.38 11.35 9.34
C HIS A 19 1.79 12.76 9.46
N VAL A 20 0.60 12.89 10.03
CA VAL A 20 -0.05 14.18 10.28
C VAL A 20 -0.11 14.53 11.77
N ASP A 21 0.59 13.78 12.62
CA ASP A 21 0.79 14.10 14.03
C ASP A 21 1.96 15.09 14.14
N VAL A 22 1.73 16.32 13.70
CA VAL A 22 2.68 17.44 13.65
C VAL A 22 2.05 18.65 14.33
N ASP A 23 2.83 19.71 14.58
CA ASP A 23 2.36 20.86 15.33
C ASP A 23 1.20 21.61 14.66
N PHE A 24 1.21 21.67 13.32
CA PHE A 24 0.21 22.44 12.56
C PHE A 24 -0.31 21.63 11.37
N PRO A 25 -1.06 20.54 11.60
CA PRO A 25 -1.60 19.76 10.50
C PRO A 25 -2.70 20.55 9.78
N THR A 26 -2.83 20.34 8.48
CA THR A 26 -3.95 20.91 7.75
C THR A 26 -5.25 20.18 8.10
N LYS A 27 -6.35 20.89 8.07
CA LYS A 27 -7.69 20.31 8.29
C LYS A 27 -7.95 19.19 7.26
N GLU A 28 -7.56 19.42 6.02
CA GLU A 28 -7.75 18.49 4.91
C GLU A 28 -6.97 17.18 5.14
N SER A 29 -5.73 17.26 5.62
CA SER A 29 -4.94 16.07 5.92
C SER A 29 -5.54 15.24 7.06
N LEU A 30 -6.11 15.89 8.07
CA LEU A 30 -6.79 15.19 9.17
C LEU A 30 -8.07 14.50 8.70
N LEU A 31 -8.84 15.15 7.84
CA LEU A 31 -10.06 14.57 7.25
C LEU A 31 -9.69 13.39 6.33
N GLY A 32 -8.64 13.53 5.55
CA GLY A 32 -8.14 12.44 4.69
C GLY A 32 -7.68 11.25 5.50
N ARG A 33 -7.00 11.47 6.63
CA ARG A 33 -6.62 10.40 7.55
C ARG A 33 -7.83 9.63 8.05
N ALA A 34 -8.89 10.33 8.45
CA ALA A 34 -10.11 9.71 8.95
C ALA A 34 -10.76 8.82 7.89
N LEU A 35 -10.83 9.29 6.63
CA LEU A 35 -11.33 8.50 5.51
C LEU A 35 -10.49 7.25 5.27
N PHE A 36 -9.19 7.41 5.21
CA PHE A 36 -8.26 6.30 4.92
C PHE A 36 -8.32 5.23 5.99
N LEU A 37 -8.27 5.61 7.27
CA LEU A 37 -8.28 4.66 8.38
C LEU A 37 -9.65 4.00 8.57
N SER A 38 -10.74 4.70 8.28
CA SER A 38 -12.08 4.11 8.31
C SER A 38 -12.20 2.96 7.29
N ASP A 39 -11.68 3.16 6.09
CA ASP A 39 -11.65 2.11 5.08
C ASP A 39 -10.79 0.92 5.53
N ALA A 40 -9.63 1.19 6.14
CA ALA A 40 -8.71 0.16 6.60
C ALA A 40 -9.32 -0.78 7.65
N ASN A 41 -10.24 -0.29 8.47
CA ASN A 41 -10.86 -1.08 9.55
C ASN A 41 -11.88 -2.13 9.05
N ASN A 42 -12.28 -2.08 7.79
CA ASN A 42 -13.31 -2.96 7.22
C ASN A 42 -12.75 -4.02 6.27
N ARG A 43 -11.48 -4.36 6.40
CA ARG A 43 -10.81 -5.30 5.51
C ARG A 43 -10.66 -6.68 6.10
N THR A 44 -10.58 -7.68 5.23
CA THR A 44 -10.22 -9.05 5.60
C THR A 44 -8.84 -9.36 5.03
N SER A 45 -8.07 -10.14 5.78
CA SER A 45 -6.72 -10.51 5.40
C SER A 45 -6.59 -12.02 5.35
N TYR A 46 -5.67 -12.51 4.54
CA TYR A 46 -5.37 -13.93 4.46
C TYR A 46 -3.87 -14.18 4.38
N GLN A 47 -3.46 -15.37 4.81
CA GLN A 47 -2.08 -15.80 4.67
C GLN A 47 -1.88 -16.43 3.30
N LEU A 48 -0.84 -15.99 2.61
CA LEU A 48 -0.47 -16.54 1.31
C LEU A 48 0.33 -17.82 1.52
N LYS A 49 -0.15 -18.93 0.96
CA LYS A 49 0.49 -20.24 1.11
C LYS A 49 1.43 -20.57 -0.02
N VAL A 50 1.16 -20.04 -1.22
CA VAL A 50 1.96 -20.25 -2.42
C VAL A 50 2.09 -18.91 -3.13
N LEU A 51 3.32 -18.55 -3.53
CA LEU A 51 3.56 -17.35 -4.30
C LEU A 51 2.83 -17.42 -5.66
N PRO A 52 2.12 -16.37 -6.06
CA PRO A 52 1.47 -16.38 -7.36
C PRO A 52 2.49 -16.43 -8.49
N LYS A 53 2.22 -17.28 -9.49
CA LYS A 53 3.04 -17.46 -10.69
C LYS A 53 2.18 -17.23 -11.91
N THR A 54 1.73 -16.00 -12.09
CA THR A 54 0.96 -15.63 -13.27
C THR A 54 1.85 -14.93 -14.28
N ASN A 55 1.51 -15.02 -15.56
CA ASN A 55 2.12 -14.18 -16.58
C ASN A 55 1.75 -12.74 -16.26
N SER A 56 2.73 -11.95 -15.88
CA SER A 56 2.50 -10.59 -15.44
C SER A 56 2.61 -9.61 -16.60
N GLU A 57 1.68 -8.64 -16.63
CA GLU A 57 1.77 -7.47 -17.49
C GLU A 57 2.88 -6.52 -17.04
N TYR A 58 3.29 -6.62 -15.77
CA TYR A 58 4.29 -5.73 -15.17
C TYR A 58 5.69 -6.32 -15.34
N ALA A 59 6.61 -5.51 -15.84
CA ALA A 59 8.02 -5.84 -15.81
C ALA A 59 8.59 -5.53 -14.42
N GLU A 60 9.61 -6.26 -13.98
CA GLU A 60 10.25 -6.02 -12.69
C GLU A 60 10.80 -4.59 -12.61
N ASP A 61 11.41 -4.09 -13.67
CA ASP A 61 11.90 -2.73 -13.76
C ASP A 61 10.81 -1.65 -13.89
N GLY A 62 9.55 -2.05 -14.02
CA GLY A 62 8.39 -1.17 -13.98
C GLY A 62 7.79 -0.99 -12.58
N ILE A 63 8.32 -1.68 -11.58
CA ILE A 63 7.90 -1.55 -10.18
C ILE A 63 8.96 -0.81 -9.40
N PHE A 64 8.55 0.25 -8.71
CA PHE A 64 9.47 1.14 -7.99
C PHE A 64 9.07 1.24 -6.52
N LYS A 65 10.06 1.10 -5.65
CA LYS A 65 9.92 1.51 -4.26
C LYS A 65 9.89 3.03 -4.22
N VAL A 66 8.91 3.58 -3.52
CA VAL A 66 8.76 5.03 -3.40
C VAL A 66 9.88 5.57 -2.50
N ASP A 67 10.76 6.40 -3.06
CA ASP A 67 11.92 6.93 -2.36
C ASP A 67 12.11 8.44 -2.55
N PHE A 68 11.15 9.11 -3.23
CA PHE A 68 11.14 10.56 -3.35
C PHE A 68 9.70 11.09 -3.53
N HIS A 69 9.50 12.37 -3.24
CA HIS A 69 8.17 12.97 -3.10
C HIS A 69 7.27 12.82 -4.34
N ARG A 70 7.84 12.92 -5.54
CA ARG A 70 7.04 12.77 -6.76
C ARG A 70 6.36 11.40 -6.84
N LEU A 71 7.08 10.34 -6.45
CA LEU A 71 6.48 9.01 -6.38
C LEU A 71 5.44 8.90 -5.26
N THR A 72 5.61 9.62 -4.15
CA THR A 72 4.60 9.70 -3.10
C THR A 72 3.31 10.30 -3.63
N VAL A 73 3.39 11.35 -4.42
CA VAL A 73 2.20 11.95 -5.05
C VAL A 73 1.51 10.97 -5.99
N ILE A 74 2.29 10.26 -6.81
CA ILE A 74 1.74 9.22 -7.72
C ILE A 74 1.06 8.11 -6.91
N PHE A 75 1.70 7.62 -5.86
CA PHE A 75 1.10 6.65 -4.94
C PHE A 75 -0.22 7.17 -4.38
N SER A 76 -0.24 8.40 -3.90
CA SER A 76 -1.42 9.02 -3.29
C SER A 76 -2.58 9.15 -4.28
N LEU A 77 -2.28 9.54 -5.51
CA LEU A 77 -3.29 9.64 -6.57
C LEU A 77 -3.88 8.27 -6.94
N LEU A 78 -3.04 7.24 -7.02
CA LEU A 78 -3.50 5.88 -7.28
C LEU A 78 -4.40 5.39 -6.14
N GLN A 79 -3.99 5.58 -4.90
CA GLN A 79 -4.78 5.19 -3.73
C GLN A 79 -6.13 5.91 -3.68
N SER A 80 -6.17 7.20 -4.05
CA SER A 80 -7.38 8.01 -3.99
C SER A 80 -8.50 7.49 -4.89
N GLN A 81 -8.18 6.73 -5.92
CA GLN A 81 -9.17 6.15 -6.83
C GLN A 81 -10.14 5.19 -6.16
N ARG A 82 -9.83 4.71 -4.96
CA ARG A 82 -10.74 3.86 -4.18
C ARG A 82 -11.99 4.62 -3.69
N TRP A 83 -11.95 5.93 -3.65
CA TRP A 83 -13.09 6.77 -3.25
C TRP A 83 -13.81 7.31 -4.47
N GLY A 84 -15.14 7.28 -4.43
CA GLY A 84 -15.97 7.69 -5.57
C GLY A 84 -16.16 9.20 -5.71
N SER A 85 -16.00 9.95 -4.62
CA SER A 85 -16.19 11.40 -4.61
C SER A 85 -14.88 12.12 -4.86
N SER A 86 -14.87 13.11 -5.74
CA SER A 86 -13.68 13.92 -5.99
C SER A 86 -13.23 14.71 -4.75
N THR A 87 -14.15 15.09 -3.89
CA THR A 87 -13.83 15.76 -2.61
C THR A 87 -13.08 14.79 -1.70
N ASP A 88 -13.55 13.56 -1.53
CA ASP A 88 -12.89 12.55 -0.71
C ASP A 88 -11.53 12.17 -1.28
N GLN A 89 -11.43 12.02 -2.60
CA GLN A 89 -10.16 11.75 -3.28
C GLN A 89 -9.12 12.84 -2.96
N ALA A 90 -9.52 14.10 -3.03
CA ALA A 90 -8.62 15.22 -2.73
C ALA A 90 -8.15 15.20 -1.27
N LEU A 91 -9.02 14.88 -0.32
CA LEU A 91 -8.68 14.76 1.09
C LEU A 91 -7.68 13.62 1.34
N VAL A 92 -7.90 12.48 0.71
CA VAL A 92 -6.99 11.33 0.82
C VAL A 92 -5.61 11.65 0.25
N VAL A 93 -5.56 12.32 -0.90
CA VAL A 93 -4.29 12.76 -1.49
C VAL A 93 -3.57 13.73 -0.56
N GLU A 94 -4.28 14.68 0.04
CA GLU A 94 -3.69 15.62 1.00
C GLU A 94 -3.08 14.89 2.19
N PHE A 95 -3.73 13.88 2.71
CA PHE A 95 -3.22 13.05 3.79
C PHE A 95 -1.99 12.25 3.36
N LEU A 96 -2.11 11.46 2.29
CA LEU A 96 -1.04 10.53 1.87
C LEU A 96 0.20 11.26 1.36
N SER A 97 0.07 12.47 0.83
CA SER A 97 1.22 13.24 0.38
C SER A 97 2.11 13.75 1.51
N GLN A 98 1.65 13.64 2.78
CA GLN A 98 2.46 13.96 3.96
C GLN A 98 3.40 12.83 4.39
N ILE A 99 3.35 11.67 3.74
CA ILE A 99 4.13 10.51 4.14
C ILE A 99 5.63 10.81 4.11
N ILE A 100 6.31 10.49 5.22
CA ILE A 100 7.76 10.50 5.33
C ILE A 100 8.23 9.05 5.35
N PHE A 101 9.15 8.71 4.47
CA PHE A 101 9.66 7.34 4.34
C PHE A 101 10.34 6.89 5.62
N SER A 102 9.88 5.79 6.19
CA SER A 102 10.44 5.25 7.42
C SER A 102 10.02 3.78 7.59
N PRO A 103 10.88 2.96 8.22
CA PRO A 103 10.44 1.62 8.60
C PRO A 103 9.23 1.69 9.54
N PRO A 104 8.36 0.70 9.58
CA PRO A 104 8.45 -0.62 8.93
C PRO A 104 7.71 -0.73 7.59
N CYS A 105 7.21 0.37 7.05
CA CYS A 105 6.42 0.33 5.81
C CYS A 105 7.19 0.91 4.63
N ASP A 106 7.06 0.25 3.48
CA ASP A 106 7.53 0.71 2.19
C ASP A 106 6.34 0.87 1.25
N LEU A 107 6.35 1.92 0.44
CA LEU A 107 5.36 2.16 -0.60
C LEU A 107 5.92 1.72 -1.95
N TYR A 108 5.06 1.11 -2.77
CA TYR A 108 5.41 0.67 -4.11
C TYR A 108 4.43 1.21 -5.14
N VAL A 109 4.95 1.56 -6.30
CA VAL A 109 4.15 1.94 -7.48
C VAL A 109 4.59 1.09 -8.67
N GLY A 110 3.63 0.74 -9.52
CA GLY A 110 3.85 -0.01 -10.74
C GLY A 110 3.43 0.79 -11.96
N PHE A 111 4.22 0.70 -13.03
CA PHE A 111 3.97 1.39 -14.28
C PHE A 111 3.73 0.37 -15.38
N LEU A 112 2.78 0.67 -16.26
CA LEU A 112 2.54 -0.05 -17.50
C LEU A 112 2.68 0.93 -18.65
N GLN A 113 3.59 0.62 -19.58
CA GLN A 113 3.83 1.47 -20.77
C GLN A 113 4.11 2.93 -20.39
N GLY A 114 4.87 3.14 -19.32
CA GLY A 114 5.24 4.46 -18.85
C GLY A 114 4.18 5.21 -18.06
N GLU A 115 2.99 4.60 -17.83
CA GLU A 115 1.90 5.22 -17.09
C GLU A 115 1.73 4.57 -15.71
N PRO A 116 1.45 5.37 -14.66
CA PRO A 116 1.14 4.81 -13.34
C PRO A 116 -0.08 3.90 -13.41
N ALA A 117 0.05 2.68 -12.91
CA ALA A 117 -0.99 1.67 -13.07
C ALA A 117 -1.32 0.92 -11.78
N ALA A 118 -0.42 0.90 -10.80
CA ALA A 118 -0.62 0.11 -9.59
C ALA A 118 0.12 0.71 -8.41
N ALA A 119 -0.37 0.41 -7.21
CA ALA A 119 0.28 0.79 -5.96
C ALA A 119 0.00 -0.25 -4.88
N ALA A 120 0.90 -0.35 -3.91
CA ALA A 120 0.72 -1.19 -2.74
C ALA A 120 1.60 -0.71 -1.59
N VAL A 121 1.28 -1.19 -0.39
CA VAL A 121 2.06 -0.97 0.82
C VAL A 121 2.62 -2.30 1.29
N VAL A 122 3.89 -2.32 1.64
CA VAL A 122 4.55 -3.49 2.21
C VAL A 122 4.97 -3.16 3.63
N THR A 123 4.47 -3.92 4.60
CA THR A 123 4.78 -3.75 6.02
C THR A 123 5.57 -4.96 6.50
N LYS A 124 6.61 -4.73 7.28
CA LYS A 124 7.52 -5.77 7.80
C LYS A 124 7.41 -5.83 9.32
N TYR A 125 7.29 -7.04 9.85
CA TYR A 125 7.26 -7.27 11.29
C TYR A 125 7.87 -8.64 11.60
N GLY A 126 9.06 -8.66 12.19
CA GLY A 126 9.78 -9.91 12.43
C GLY A 126 10.01 -10.67 11.13
N ASN A 127 9.57 -11.93 11.10
CA ASN A 127 9.66 -12.80 9.91
C ASN A 127 8.39 -12.72 9.05
N SER A 128 7.53 -11.74 9.29
CA SER A 128 6.25 -11.59 8.59
C SER A 128 6.25 -10.38 7.67
N LEU A 129 5.55 -10.52 6.56
CA LEU A 129 5.34 -9.47 5.56
C LEU A 129 3.86 -9.33 5.30
N LEU A 130 3.38 -8.09 5.26
CA LEU A 130 2.01 -7.77 4.86
C LEU A 130 2.04 -6.92 3.60
N VAL A 131 1.30 -7.34 2.58
CA VAL A 131 1.03 -6.50 1.40
C VAL A 131 -0.41 -6.03 1.49
N SER A 132 -0.61 -4.73 1.50
CA SER A 132 -1.92 -4.11 1.67
C SER A 132 -2.10 -2.94 0.70
N ASP A 133 -3.30 -2.38 0.72
CA ASP A 133 -3.60 -1.17 -0.05
C ASP A 133 -3.25 -1.33 -1.53
N ILE A 134 -3.62 -2.49 -2.07
CA ILE A 134 -3.33 -2.89 -3.44
C ILE A 134 -4.35 -2.23 -4.36
N VAL A 135 -3.89 -1.34 -5.22
CA VAL A 135 -4.70 -0.63 -6.20
C VAL A 135 -4.13 -0.88 -7.59
N THR A 136 -4.99 -1.20 -8.53
CA THR A 136 -4.61 -1.30 -9.95
C THR A 136 -5.64 -0.57 -10.81
N THR A 137 -5.19 0.02 -11.90
CA THR A 137 -6.07 0.66 -12.88
C THR A 137 -6.76 -0.37 -13.79
N SER A 138 -6.21 -1.58 -13.86
CA SER A 138 -6.82 -2.73 -14.51
C SER A 138 -7.42 -3.65 -13.43
N SER A 139 -8.28 -4.58 -13.84
CA SER A 139 -8.86 -5.55 -12.92
C SER A 139 -7.89 -6.66 -12.50
N ASN A 140 -6.66 -6.66 -13.00
CA ASN A 140 -5.69 -7.75 -12.77
C ASN A 140 -4.76 -7.47 -11.59
N HIS A 141 -5.29 -7.56 -10.38
CA HIS A 141 -4.52 -7.42 -9.14
C HIS A 141 -3.45 -8.51 -8.98
N GLU A 142 -3.76 -9.73 -9.42
CA GLU A 142 -2.82 -10.86 -9.31
C GLU A 142 -1.56 -10.65 -10.14
N SER A 143 -1.67 -10.06 -11.31
CA SER A 143 -0.53 -9.74 -12.16
C SER A 143 0.44 -8.81 -11.43
N PHE A 144 -0.06 -7.75 -10.86
CA PHE A 144 0.77 -6.82 -10.08
C PHE A 144 1.36 -7.50 -8.84
N LEU A 145 0.53 -8.21 -8.07
CA LEU A 145 0.95 -8.89 -6.85
C LEU A 145 2.05 -9.92 -7.14
N SER A 146 1.92 -10.68 -8.22
CA SER A 146 2.92 -11.65 -8.64
C SER A 146 4.28 -10.99 -8.88
N THR A 147 4.32 -9.91 -9.65
CA THR A 147 5.58 -9.20 -9.93
C THR A 147 6.13 -8.53 -8.69
N LEU A 148 5.28 -7.92 -7.86
CA LEU A 148 5.70 -7.27 -6.62
C LEU A 148 6.33 -8.26 -5.65
N LEU A 149 5.69 -9.40 -5.40
CA LEU A 149 6.20 -10.41 -4.46
C LEU A 149 7.51 -11.05 -4.93
N ASN A 150 7.75 -11.10 -6.23
CA ASN A 150 8.99 -11.61 -6.79
C ASN A 150 10.04 -10.51 -7.03
N HIS A 151 9.74 -9.27 -6.67
CA HIS A 151 10.66 -8.16 -6.85
C HIS A 151 11.85 -8.28 -5.90
N SER A 152 13.05 -8.05 -6.40
CA SER A 152 14.29 -8.22 -5.65
C SER A 152 14.37 -7.38 -4.38
N SER A 153 13.77 -6.18 -4.38
CA SER A 153 13.80 -5.27 -3.23
C SER A 153 13.00 -5.80 -2.04
N LEU A 154 12.02 -6.69 -2.23
CA LEU A 154 11.27 -7.29 -1.13
C LEU A 154 12.06 -8.35 -0.38
N ALA A 155 13.00 -9.03 -1.05
CA ALA A 155 13.74 -10.15 -0.47
C ALA A 155 12.78 -11.15 0.20
N ILE A 156 11.79 -11.61 -0.56
CA ILE A 156 10.64 -12.40 -0.06
C ILE A 156 11.07 -13.67 0.68
N GLU A 157 12.21 -14.24 0.31
CA GLU A 157 12.78 -15.43 0.91
C GLU A 157 13.15 -15.27 2.39
N LYS A 158 13.26 -14.03 2.87
CA LYS A 158 13.56 -13.76 4.28
C LYS A 158 12.34 -13.87 5.20
N TYR A 159 11.15 -14.01 4.61
CA TYR A 159 9.90 -14.00 5.36
C TYR A 159 9.26 -15.38 5.35
N SER A 160 8.91 -15.87 6.54
CA SER A 160 8.22 -17.16 6.69
C SER A 160 6.71 -17.04 6.50
N ASP A 161 6.16 -15.88 6.84
CA ASP A 161 4.71 -15.63 6.78
C ASP A 161 4.44 -14.41 5.92
N ILE A 162 3.64 -14.59 4.88
CA ILE A 162 3.24 -13.54 3.96
C ILE A 162 1.72 -13.40 4.02
N TYR A 163 1.26 -12.19 4.33
CA TYR A 163 -0.16 -11.88 4.44
C TYR A 163 -0.56 -10.87 3.38
N ILE A 164 -1.77 -11.03 2.89
CA ILE A 164 -2.37 -10.12 1.90
C ILE A 164 -3.64 -9.52 2.51
N GLU A 165 -3.77 -8.21 2.42
CA GLU A 165 -4.96 -7.48 2.84
C GLU A 165 -5.52 -6.72 1.64
N PRO A 166 -6.37 -7.37 0.81
CA PRO A 166 -7.02 -6.67 -0.28
C PRO A 166 -8.07 -5.72 0.26
N HIS A 167 -8.26 -4.59 -0.39
CA HIS A 167 -9.42 -3.76 -0.10
C HIS A 167 -10.62 -4.25 -0.91
N ARG A 168 -11.81 -4.08 -0.35
CA ARG A 168 -13.04 -4.37 -1.08
C ARG A 168 -13.40 -3.15 -1.94
N ILE A 169 -13.69 -3.42 -3.18
CA ILE A 169 -14.29 -2.42 -4.07
C ILE A 169 -15.77 -2.32 -3.74
#